data_b28793af531ca28a56c8e80b18c5cc61
#
_entry.id   b28793af531ca28a56c8e80b18c5cc61
#
_cell.length_a   1.000
_cell.length_b   1.000
_cell.length_c   1.000
_cell.angle_alpha   90.00
_cell.angle_beta   90.00
_cell.angle_gamma   90.00
#
_symmetry.space_group_name_H-M   'P 1'
#
loop_
_entity.id
_entity.type
_entity.pdbx_description
1 polymer ?
#
loop_
_entity_poly.entity_id
_entity_poly.type
_entity_poly.pdbx_seq_one_letter_code
_entity_poly.pdbx_strand_id
1 'polypeptide(L)'
;MTETNCSTIQTAINACAISLIIFAGAVHANDAIAQKAQLDMQAKKITNAFATELKATLMTAVAKGGLSAGVEVCQEQAPEIAKKYSSHGWQISRTSLKTRNSQNTPNIDEIAILQDFVKRLASGEPAKTVSYSNLNPKSGEYQFMKAIPTGQLCLACHGENITNDLKAKIKAHYPKDTATGFKLGELRGAFKVYFQSSNAQ
;
A
#
# COMPACT_ATOMS: atom_id res chain seq x y z
N MET A 1 60.72 45.52 -19.43
CA MET A 1 60.66 44.53 -18.37
C MET A 1 59.39 44.74 -17.62
N THR A 2 58.33 44.00 -17.96
CA THR A 2 57.03 44.02 -17.29
C THR A 2 56.57 42.57 -17.09
N GLU A 3 56.72 42.08 -15.88
CA GLU A 3 56.19 40.76 -15.50
C GLU A 3 54.69 40.89 -15.28
N THR A 4 53.92 40.22 -16.11
CA THR A 4 52.49 40.11 -15.99
C THR A 4 52.13 38.94 -15.09
N ASN A 5 51.48 39.25 -14.00
CA ASN A 5 51.10 38.42 -12.89
C ASN A 5 50.07 37.31 -13.29
N CYS A 6 50.50 36.06 -13.27
CA CYS A 6 49.73 34.87 -13.62
C CYS A 6 48.83 34.33 -12.46
N SER A 7 48.61 35.15 -11.41
CA SER A 7 47.95 34.70 -10.18
C SER A 7 46.42 34.92 -10.12
N THR A 8 45.82 35.69 -11.03
CA THR A 8 44.37 36.03 -10.94
C THR A 8 43.43 35.13 -11.77
N ILE A 9 43.99 34.25 -12.61
CA ILE A 9 43.16 33.35 -13.46
C ILE A 9 42.76 32.07 -12.75
N GLN A 10 43.58 31.59 -11.80
CA GLN A 10 43.36 30.31 -11.11
C GLN A 10 42.17 30.36 -10.11
N THR A 11 41.89 31.53 -9.53
CA THR A 11 40.82 31.69 -8.52
C THR A 11 39.40 31.77 -9.16
N ALA A 12 39.30 32.22 -10.38
CA ALA A 12 38.01 32.31 -11.08
C ALA A 12 37.47 30.97 -11.59
N ILE A 13 38.40 30.03 -11.92
CA ILE A 13 38.01 28.72 -12.44
C ILE A 13 37.45 27.82 -11.31
N ASN A 14 37.98 27.92 -10.07
CA ASN A 14 37.50 27.13 -8.95
C ASN A 14 36.11 27.58 -8.43
N ALA A 15 35.77 28.86 -8.51
CA ALA A 15 34.48 29.37 -8.08
C ALA A 15 33.34 28.94 -9.01
N CYS A 16 33.63 28.80 -10.31
CA CYS A 16 32.62 28.39 -11.31
C CYS A 16 32.31 26.87 -11.22
N ALA A 17 33.30 26.05 -10.91
CA ALA A 17 33.12 24.59 -10.78
C ALA A 17 32.26 24.18 -9.57
N ILE A 18 32.37 24.90 -8.45
CA ILE A 18 31.59 24.61 -7.22
C ILE A 18 30.13 25.01 -7.42
N SER A 19 29.82 26.09 -8.12
CA SER A 19 28.43 26.52 -8.40
C SER A 19 27.68 25.56 -9.33
N LEU A 20 28.34 24.89 -10.28
CA LEU A 20 27.69 23.91 -11.16
C LEU A 20 27.29 22.62 -10.45
N ILE A 21 28.07 22.17 -9.45
CA ILE A 21 27.79 20.92 -8.73
C ILE A 21 26.58 21.08 -7.82
N ILE A 22 26.34 22.23 -7.22
CA ILE A 22 25.19 22.49 -6.34
C ILE A 22 23.89 22.55 -7.16
N PHE A 23 23.92 23.06 -8.40
CA PHE A 23 22.74 23.17 -9.24
C PHE A 23 22.27 21.80 -9.79
N ALA A 24 23.19 20.89 -10.12
CA ALA A 24 22.86 19.55 -10.60
C ALA A 24 22.15 18.70 -9.52
N GLY A 25 22.53 18.83 -8.25
CA GLY A 25 21.93 18.08 -7.15
C GLY A 25 20.47 18.50 -6.86
N ALA A 26 20.10 19.76 -7.03
CA ALA A 26 18.75 20.28 -6.80
C ALA A 26 17.75 19.83 -7.87
N VAL A 27 18.16 19.67 -9.12
CA VAL A 27 17.31 19.18 -10.20
C VAL A 27 16.91 17.72 -9.97
N HIS A 28 17.84 16.85 -9.62
CA HIS A 28 17.56 15.42 -9.38
C HIS A 28 16.68 15.19 -8.16
N ALA A 29 16.78 16.00 -7.11
CA ALA A 29 15.92 15.90 -5.94
C ALA A 29 14.46 16.28 -6.26
N ASN A 30 14.24 17.32 -7.04
CA ASN A 30 12.91 17.73 -7.47
C ASN A 30 12.24 16.68 -8.37
N ASP A 31 12.98 16.04 -9.26
CA ASP A 31 12.48 14.98 -10.13
C ASP A 31 12.03 13.75 -9.32
N ALA A 32 12.80 13.34 -8.33
CA ALA A 32 12.44 12.22 -7.45
C ALA A 32 11.18 12.50 -6.60
N ILE A 33 11.01 13.72 -6.11
CA ILE A 33 9.82 14.16 -5.37
C ILE A 33 8.60 14.16 -6.30
N ALA A 34 8.73 14.70 -7.50
CA ALA A 34 7.66 14.74 -8.50
C ALA A 34 7.26 13.33 -8.94
N GLN A 35 8.24 12.44 -9.19
CA GLN A 35 8.00 11.03 -9.52
C GLN A 35 7.24 10.32 -8.40
N LYS A 36 7.69 10.46 -7.14
CA LYS A 36 7.00 9.85 -6.01
C LYS A 36 5.56 10.36 -5.88
N ALA A 37 5.32 11.64 -6.03
CA ALA A 37 3.97 12.22 -5.97
C ALA A 37 3.06 11.66 -7.08
N GLN A 38 3.57 11.44 -8.28
CA GLN A 38 2.84 10.83 -9.38
C GLN A 38 2.49 9.35 -9.06
N LEU A 39 3.45 8.58 -8.53
CA LEU A 39 3.22 7.20 -8.12
C LEU A 39 2.19 7.12 -6.97
N ASP A 40 2.25 8.04 -5.99
CA ASP A 40 1.27 8.13 -4.90
C ASP A 40 -0.16 8.37 -5.43
N MET A 41 -0.33 9.23 -6.43
CA MET A 41 -1.64 9.48 -7.06
C MET A 41 -2.16 8.22 -7.78
N GLN A 42 -1.31 7.54 -8.53
CA GLN A 42 -1.70 6.33 -9.25
C GLN A 42 -2.02 5.18 -8.30
N ALA A 43 -1.21 4.97 -7.25
CA ALA A 43 -1.46 3.94 -6.23
C ALA A 43 -2.79 4.18 -5.50
N LYS A 44 -3.11 5.42 -5.14
CA LYS A 44 -4.40 5.80 -4.55
C LYS A 44 -5.56 5.51 -5.51
N LYS A 45 -5.42 5.82 -6.79
CA LYS A 45 -6.45 5.54 -7.81
C LYS A 45 -6.70 4.03 -7.95
N ILE A 46 -5.64 3.22 -8.08
CA ILE A 46 -5.71 1.76 -8.15
C ILE A 46 -6.37 1.20 -6.88
N THR A 47 -5.93 1.64 -5.70
CA THR A 47 -6.48 1.21 -4.41
C THR A 47 -7.97 1.49 -4.29
N ASN A 48 -8.39 2.70 -4.65
CA ASN A 48 -9.80 3.09 -4.57
C ASN A 48 -10.68 2.30 -5.55
N ALA A 49 -10.23 2.09 -6.78
CA ALA A 49 -10.95 1.30 -7.78
C ALA A 49 -11.09 -0.16 -7.33
N PHE A 50 -10.00 -0.79 -6.90
CA PHE A 50 -10.01 -2.14 -6.36
C PHE A 50 -10.93 -2.28 -5.14
N ALA A 51 -10.82 -1.37 -4.16
CA ALA A 51 -11.63 -1.39 -2.95
C ALA A 51 -13.13 -1.24 -3.25
N THR A 52 -13.48 -0.37 -4.19
CA THR A 52 -14.86 -0.12 -4.62
C THR A 52 -15.45 -1.36 -5.27
N GLU A 53 -14.76 -1.97 -6.24
CA GLU A 53 -15.25 -3.16 -6.93
C GLU A 53 -15.34 -4.36 -5.98
N LEU A 54 -14.32 -4.59 -5.17
CA LEU A 54 -14.33 -5.67 -4.18
C LEU A 54 -15.51 -5.55 -3.21
N LYS A 55 -15.75 -4.33 -2.70
CA LYS A 55 -16.88 -4.08 -1.79
C LYS A 55 -18.23 -4.28 -2.50
N ALA A 56 -18.39 -3.79 -3.72
CA ALA A 56 -19.63 -3.96 -4.48
C ALA A 56 -19.91 -5.44 -4.77
N THR A 57 -18.90 -6.20 -5.17
CA THR A 57 -19.01 -7.65 -5.42
C THR A 57 -19.40 -8.39 -4.15
N LEU A 58 -18.77 -8.09 -3.02
CA LEU A 58 -19.11 -8.68 -1.72
C LEU A 58 -20.55 -8.35 -1.31
N MET A 59 -20.96 -7.08 -1.42
CA MET A 59 -22.31 -6.64 -1.04
C MET A 59 -23.37 -7.32 -1.90
N THR A 60 -23.12 -7.45 -3.20
CA THR A 60 -24.03 -8.13 -4.13
C THR A 60 -24.19 -9.61 -3.77
N ALA A 61 -23.10 -10.30 -3.43
CA ALA A 61 -23.15 -11.70 -3.03
C ALA A 61 -23.91 -11.89 -1.71
N VAL A 62 -23.61 -11.03 -0.73
CA VAL A 62 -24.31 -11.07 0.58
C VAL A 62 -25.80 -10.79 0.43
N ALA A 63 -26.19 -9.86 -0.44
CA ALA A 63 -27.60 -9.58 -0.70
C ALA A 63 -28.35 -10.75 -1.37
N LYS A 64 -27.66 -11.55 -2.21
CA LYS A 64 -28.24 -12.69 -2.93
C LYS A 64 -28.27 -13.99 -2.14
N GLY A 65 -27.21 -14.28 -1.39
CA GLY A 65 -26.99 -15.60 -0.75
C GLY A 65 -26.52 -15.52 0.71
N GLY A 66 -26.66 -14.36 1.36
CA GLY A 66 -26.27 -14.15 2.75
C GLY A 66 -24.76 -14.15 2.96
N LEU A 67 -24.34 -14.19 4.22
CA LEU A 67 -22.91 -14.12 4.61
C LEU A 67 -22.08 -15.30 4.07
N SER A 68 -22.70 -16.46 3.88
CA SER A 68 -22.04 -17.64 3.29
C SER A 68 -21.58 -17.40 1.86
N ALA A 69 -22.40 -16.79 1.03
CA ALA A 69 -22.02 -16.39 -0.34
C ALA A 69 -20.90 -15.33 -0.33
N GLY A 70 -20.88 -14.46 0.68
CA GLY A 70 -19.78 -13.52 0.88
C GLY A 70 -18.44 -14.20 1.14
N VAL A 71 -18.40 -15.33 1.83
CA VAL A 71 -17.17 -16.12 2.06
C VAL A 71 -16.62 -16.66 0.74
N GLU A 72 -17.47 -17.20 -0.12
CA GLU A 72 -17.11 -17.74 -1.44
C GLU A 72 -16.54 -16.65 -2.34
N VAL A 73 -17.20 -15.49 -2.44
CA VAL A 73 -16.72 -14.34 -3.21
C VAL A 73 -15.34 -13.88 -2.73
N CYS A 74 -15.11 -13.85 -1.43
CA CYS A 74 -13.80 -13.47 -0.89
C CYS A 74 -12.67 -14.44 -1.28
N GLN A 75 -13.01 -15.71 -1.49
CA GLN A 75 -12.06 -16.74 -1.92
C GLN A 75 -11.79 -16.69 -3.43
N GLU A 76 -12.85 -16.63 -4.23
CA GLU A 76 -12.78 -16.84 -5.67
C GLU A 76 -12.59 -15.54 -6.44
N GLN A 77 -13.37 -14.52 -6.11
CA GLN A 77 -13.41 -13.29 -6.90
C GLN A 77 -12.41 -12.22 -6.47
N ALA A 78 -12.05 -12.17 -5.19
CA ALA A 78 -11.11 -11.16 -4.75
C ALA A 78 -9.71 -11.27 -5.39
N PRO A 79 -9.15 -12.46 -5.66
CA PRO A 79 -7.91 -12.59 -6.45
C PRO A 79 -8.07 -12.13 -7.90
N GLU A 80 -9.19 -12.44 -8.56
CA GLU A 80 -9.46 -12.02 -9.94
C GLU A 80 -9.60 -10.50 -10.07
N ILE A 81 -10.29 -9.88 -9.11
CA ILE A 81 -10.39 -8.41 -9.05
C ILE A 81 -8.98 -7.81 -8.84
N ALA A 82 -8.15 -8.40 -7.95
CA ALA A 82 -6.78 -7.93 -7.76
C ALA A 82 -5.96 -8.04 -9.06
N LYS A 83 -6.07 -9.15 -9.78
CA LYS A 83 -5.41 -9.36 -11.07
C LYS A 83 -5.83 -8.33 -12.12
N LYS A 84 -7.11 -7.97 -12.19
CA LYS A 84 -7.65 -6.94 -13.09
C LYS A 84 -6.96 -5.58 -12.90
N TYR A 85 -6.64 -5.21 -11.65
CA TYR A 85 -5.97 -3.96 -11.30
C TYR A 85 -4.44 -4.07 -11.22
N SER A 86 -3.89 -5.26 -11.50
CA SER A 86 -2.45 -5.54 -11.52
C SER A 86 -1.97 -5.60 -12.97
N SER A 87 -1.46 -4.48 -13.48
CA SER A 87 -0.99 -4.37 -14.87
C SER A 87 0.11 -3.31 -15.01
N HIS A 88 0.88 -3.34 -16.10
CA HIS A 88 1.89 -2.32 -16.41
C HIS A 88 2.88 -2.04 -15.26
N GLY A 89 3.38 -3.09 -14.63
CA GLY A 89 4.30 -2.98 -13.49
C GLY A 89 3.62 -2.75 -12.13
N TRP A 90 2.31 -2.49 -12.10
CA TRP A 90 1.54 -2.36 -10.87
C TRP A 90 1.01 -3.70 -10.38
N GLN A 91 1.06 -3.91 -9.08
CA GLN A 91 0.46 -5.06 -8.40
C GLN A 91 -0.33 -4.57 -7.20
N ILE A 92 -1.58 -5.03 -7.05
CA ILE A 92 -2.40 -4.74 -5.88
C ILE A 92 -2.82 -6.02 -5.18
N SER A 93 -2.79 -5.99 -3.86
CA SER A 93 -3.26 -7.07 -2.98
C SER A 93 -3.69 -6.50 -1.62
N ARG A 94 -3.92 -7.39 -0.66
CA ARG A 94 -4.23 -7.04 0.72
C ARG A 94 -3.28 -7.77 1.65
N THR A 95 -3.06 -7.21 2.84
CA THR A 95 -2.28 -7.83 3.90
C THR A 95 -2.91 -7.54 5.27
N SER A 96 -2.61 -8.35 6.28
CA SER A 96 -3.14 -8.16 7.64
C SER A 96 -2.30 -8.92 8.67
N LEU A 97 -2.23 -8.40 9.89
CA LEU A 97 -1.63 -9.10 11.03
C LEU A 97 -2.43 -10.34 11.45
N LYS A 98 -3.76 -10.34 11.21
CA LYS A 98 -4.65 -11.50 11.36
C LYS A 98 -5.23 -11.83 9.98
N THR A 99 -4.77 -12.90 9.36
CA THR A 99 -5.15 -13.26 7.98
C THR A 99 -6.28 -14.27 7.93
N ARG A 100 -7.21 -14.11 7.00
CA ARG A 100 -8.15 -15.16 6.59
C ARG A 100 -7.54 -16.01 5.48
N ASN A 101 -7.09 -15.38 4.42
CA ASN A 101 -6.34 -16.05 3.37
C ASN A 101 -4.84 -15.95 3.66
N SER A 102 -4.15 -17.07 3.78
CA SER A 102 -2.71 -17.14 4.07
C SER A 102 -1.83 -16.46 3.00
N GLN A 103 -2.33 -16.30 1.78
CA GLN A 103 -1.65 -15.53 0.73
C GLN A 103 -1.51 -14.03 1.07
N ASN A 104 -2.28 -13.55 2.04
CA ASN A 104 -2.24 -12.17 2.53
C ASN A 104 -1.35 -12.01 3.77
N THR A 105 -0.50 -12.99 4.08
CA THR A 105 0.45 -12.89 5.19
C THR A 105 1.48 -11.80 4.89
N PRO A 106 1.71 -10.87 5.84
CA PRO A 106 2.66 -9.77 5.65
C PRO A 106 4.10 -10.28 5.72
N ASN A 107 5.01 -9.66 4.98
CA ASN A 107 6.44 -9.79 5.19
C ASN A 107 6.89 -8.95 6.40
N ILE A 108 8.20 -9.00 6.74
CA ILE A 108 8.73 -8.33 7.94
C ILE A 108 8.55 -6.81 7.91
N ASP A 109 8.73 -6.19 6.74
CA ASP A 109 8.59 -4.74 6.58
C ASP A 109 7.11 -4.32 6.65
N GLU A 110 6.23 -5.10 6.04
CA GLU A 110 4.78 -4.90 6.10
C GLU A 110 4.24 -5.04 7.54
N ILE A 111 4.81 -5.93 8.36
CA ILE A 111 4.44 -6.06 9.78
C ILE A 111 4.71 -4.75 10.52
N ALA A 112 5.88 -4.14 10.33
CA ALA A 112 6.23 -2.87 10.97
C ALA A 112 5.25 -1.74 10.55
N ILE A 113 4.91 -1.65 9.27
CA ILE A 113 3.96 -0.67 8.75
C ILE A 113 2.55 -0.92 9.33
N LEU A 114 2.10 -2.16 9.38
CA LEU A 114 0.80 -2.51 9.95
C LEU A 114 0.72 -2.20 11.45
N GLN A 115 1.80 -2.42 12.20
CA GLN A 115 1.88 -2.05 13.62
C GLN A 115 1.83 -0.53 13.82
N ASP A 116 2.48 0.25 12.95
CA ASP A 116 2.34 1.70 12.93
C ASP A 116 0.88 2.11 12.66
N PHE A 117 0.21 1.50 11.69
CA PHE A 117 -1.20 1.77 11.40
C PHE A 117 -2.12 1.47 12.61
N VAL A 118 -1.85 0.38 13.35
CA VAL A 118 -2.58 0.08 14.59
C VAL A 118 -2.44 1.22 15.60
N LYS A 119 -1.22 1.72 15.82
CA LYS A 119 -0.96 2.82 16.76
C LYS A 119 -1.64 4.11 16.32
N ARG A 120 -1.56 4.45 15.05
CA ARG A 120 -2.16 5.68 14.47
C ARG A 120 -3.69 5.65 14.57
N LEU A 121 -4.33 4.53 14.26
CA LEU A 121 -5.78 4.38 14.44
C LEU A 121 -6.18 4.44 15.92
N ALA A 122 -5.42 3.79 16.80
CA ALA A 122 -5.68 3.81 18.24
C ALA A 122 -5.51 5.21 18.86
N SER A 123 -4.64 6.07 18.30
CA SER A 123 -4.50 7.47 18.69
C SER A 123 -5.58 8.40 18.13
N GLY A 124 -6.53 7.87 17.36
CA GLY A 124 -7.65 8.63 16.80
C GLY A 124 -7.36 9.27 15.44
N GLU A 125 -6.25 8.93 14.77
CA GLU A 125 -6.00 9.41 13.42
C GLU A 125 -7.11 8.91 12.47
N PRO A 126 -7.71 9.79 11.65
CA PRO A 126 -8.76 9.37 10.72
C PRO A 126 -8.24 8.30 9.75
N ALA A 127 -8.91 7.14 9.66
CA ALA A 127 -8.47 6.01 8.84
C ALA A 127 -8.23 6.39 7.35
N LYS A 128 -8.93 7.42 6.86
CA LYS A 128 -8.75 7.93 5.48
C LYS A 128 -7.36 8.55 5.25
N THR A 129 -6.65 8.98 6.29
CA THR A 129 -5.30 9.57 6.21
C THR A 129 -4.21 8.53 6.46
N VAL A 130 -4.51 7.42 7.17
CA VAL A 130 -3.54 6.40 7.52
C VAL A 130 -3.07 5.64 6.27
N SER A 131 -1.89 5.99 5.82
CA SER A 131 -1.21 5.36 4.68
C SER A 131 0.31 5.47 4.83
N TYR A 132 1.01 4.68 4.05
CA TYR A 132 2.47 4.65 3.93
C TYR A 132 2.82 4.62 2.45
N SER A 133 3.90 5.32 2.05
CA SER A 133 4.48 5.15 0.72
C SER A 133 5.99 5.33 0.76
N ASN A 134 6.69 4.54 -0.02
CA ASN A 134 8.12 4.61 -0.20
C ASN A 134 8.50 4.38 -1.65
N LEU A 135 9.44 5.17 -2.16
CA LEU A 135 10.10 4.97 -3.44
C LEU A 135 11.59 4.75 -3.16
N ASN A 136 12.11 3.60 -3.56
CA ASN A 136 13.54 3.33 -3.50
C ASN A 136 14.23 4.04 -4.66
N PRO A 137 15.07 5.05 -4.42
CA PRO A 137 15.68 5.85 -5.50
C PRO A 137 16.72 5.08 -6.31
N LYS A 138 17.21 3.94 -5.79
CA LYS A 138 18.21 3.10 -6.48
C LYS A 138 17.59 2.06 -7.40
N SER A 139 16.56 1.36 -6.91
CA SER A 139 15.89 0.30 -7.68
C SER A 139 14.67 0.79 -8.45
N GLY A 140 14.14 1.98 -8.15
CA GLY A 140 12.88 2.46 -8.71
C GLY A 140 11.65 1.71 -8.19
N GLU A 141 11.83 0.80 -7.25
CA GLU A 141 10.71 0.09 -6.61
C GLU A 141 9.89 1.05 -5.75
N TYR A 142 8.59 0.97 -5.92
CA TYR A 142 7.66 1.78 -5.16
C TYR A 142 6.68 0.88 -4.40
N GLN A 143 6.42 1.23 -3.14
CA GLN A 143 5.45 0.60 -2.27
C GLN A 143 4.47 1.62 -1.73
N PHE A 144 3.19 1.27 -1.74
CA PHE A 144 2.12 2.03 -1.08
C PHE A 144 1.26 1.08 -0.26
N MET A 145 0.92 1.49 0.96
CA MET A 145 -0.03 0.78 1.81
C MET A 145 -1.09 1.73 2.35
N LYS A 146 -2.35 1.27 2.39
CA LYS A 146 -3.51 2.03 2.86
C LYS A 146 -4.26 1.23 3.91
N ALA A 147 -4.45 1.78 5.09
CA ALA A 147 -5.18 1.14 6.16
C ALA A 147 -6.63 0.82 5.77
N ILE A 148 -7.09 -0.36 6.18
CA ILE A 148 -8.48 -0.81 6.09
C ILE A 148 -9.02 -0.87 7.51
N PRO A 149 -9.84 0.10 7.97
CA PRO A 149 -10.48 0.02 9.27
C PRO A 149 -11.58 -1.04 9.25
N THR A 150 -11.83 -1.66 10.40
CA THR A 150 -12.96 -2.55 10.60
C THR A 150 -14.26 -1.73 10.65
N GLY A 151 -15.07 -1.85 9.60
CA GLY A 151 -16.40 -1.24 9.55
C GLY A 151 -17.48 -2.15 10.13
N GLN A 152 -18.70 -1.62 10.31
CA GLN A 152 -19.85 -2.38 10.85
C GLN A 152 -20.13 -3.66 10.04
N LEU A 153 -20.09 -3.58 8.72
CA LEU A 153 -20.29 -4.75 7.84
C LEU A 153 -19.22 -5.83 8.06
N CYS A 154 -17.98 -5.44 8.37
CA CYS A 154 -16.87 -6.36 8.54
C CYS A 154 -17.08 -7.29 9.75
N LEU A 155 -17.76 -6.78 10.80
CA LEU A 155 -17.98 -7.50 12.05
C LEU A 155 -18.82 -8.76 11.87
N ALA A 156 -19.68 -8.83 10.86
CA ALA A 156 -20.50 -10.01 10.58
C ALA A 156 -19.66 -11.27 10.31
N CYS A 157 -18.46 -11.11 9.70
CA CYS A 157 -17.55 -12.21 9.36
C CYS A 157 -16.20 -12.14 10.07
N HIS A 158 -15.86 -11.02 10.70
CA HIS A 158 -14.56 -10.77 11.31
C HIS A 158 -14.64 -10.34 12.79
N GLY A 159 -15.86 -10.14 13.31
CA GLY A 159 -16.10 -9.73 14.69
C GLY A 159 -15.91 -10.86 15.72
N GLU A 160 -16.35 -10.58 16.95
CA GLU A 160 -16.32 -11.52 18.08
C GLU A 160 -17.50 -12.50 18.02
N ASN A 161 -18.66 -12.04 17.53
CA ASN A 161 -19.93 -12.78 17.54
C ASN A 161 -20.30 -13.31 16.15
N ILE A 162 -19.55 -14.28 15.65
CA ILE A 162 -19.81 -14.97 14.38
C ILE A 162 -20.66 -16.21 14.69
N THR A 163 -21.74 -16.47 13.94
CA THR A 163 -22.59 -17.66 14.12
C THR A 163 -21.80 -18.96 13.86
N ASN A 164 -22.20 -20.07 14.48
CA ASN A 164 -21.50 -21.34 14.33
C ASN A 164 -21.50 -21.84 12.88
N ASP A 165 -22.59 -21.67 12.15
CA ASP A 165 -22.70 -22.08 10.73
C ASP A 165 -21.73 -21.29 9.86
N LEU A 166 -21.64 -19.98 10.09
CA LEU A 166 -20.69 -19.14 9.36
C LEU A 166 -19.23 -19.45 9.73
N LYS A 167 -18.95 -19.75 11.01
CA LYS A 167 -17.62 -20.22 11.44
C LYS A 167 -17.25 -21.52 10.74
N ALA A 168 -18.17 -22.48 10.64
CA ALA A 168 -17.96 -23.75 9.92
C ALA A 168 -17.66 -23.49 8.44
N LYS A 169 -18.46 -22.64 7.77
CA LYS A 169 -18.23 -22.25 6.39
C LYS A 169 -16.87 -21.57 6.18
N ILE A 170 -16.52 -20.62 7.04
CA ILE A 170 -15.20 -19.94 6.99
C ILE A 170 -14.09 -20.98 7.16
N LYS A 171 -14.19 -21.88 8.13
CA LYS A 171 -13.16 -22.90 8.39
C LYS A 171 -12.96 -23.85 7.22
N ALA A 172 -14.04 -24.20 6.51
CA ALA A 172 -13.99 -25.07 5.33
C ALA A 172 -13.20 -24.39 4.18
N HIS A 173 -13.41 -23.09 3.95
CA HIS A 173 -12.72 -22.32 2.90
C HIS A 173 -11.34 -21.82 3.31
N TYR A 174 -11.12 -21.56 4.59
CA TYR A 174 -9.90 -20.97 5.16
C TYR A 174 -9.46 -21.72 6.43
N PRO A 175 -8.85 -22.93 6.28
CA PRO A 175 -8.45 -23.75 7.43
C PRO A 175 -7.49 -23.06 8.42
N LYS A 176 -6.73 -22.07 7.93
CA LYS A 176 -5.74 -21.31 8.71
C LYS A 176 -6.24 -19.88 9.07
N ASP A 177 -7.56 -19.65 9.05
CA ASP A 177 -8.13 -18.34 9.39
C ASP A 177 -7.80 -17.90 10.82
N THR A 178 -7.25 -16.70 10.95
CA THR A 178 -7.01 -15.99 12.22
C THR A 178 -7.74 -14.65 12.28
N ALA A 179 -8.51 -14.30 11.23
CA ALA A 179 -9.11 -12.99 11.06
C ALA A 179 -10.47 -12.84 11.73
N THR A 180 -10.52 -13.08 13.04
CA THR A 180 -11.71 -12.92 13.87
C THR A 180 -11.42 -12.10 15.13
N GLY A 181 -12.46 -11.72 15.88
CA GLY A 181 -12.33 -10.96 17.13
C GLY A 181 -11.92 -9.51 16.91
N PHE A 182 -12.27 -8.91 15.77
CA PHE A 182 -12.07 -7.48 15.52
C PHE A 182 -13.22 -6.65 16.11
N LYS A 183 -12.87 -5.44 16.56
CA LYS A 183 -13.82 -4.42 17.00
C LYS A 183 -13.93 -3.32 15.96
N LEU A 184 -15.03 -2.55 16.03
CA LEU A 184 -15.26 -1.41 15.16
C LEU A 184 -14.10 -0.40 15.26
N GLY A 185 -13.58 0.05 14.11
CA GLY A 185 -12.48 1.01 14.02
C GLY A 185 -11.08 0.42 14.11
N GLU A 186 -10.91 -0.82 14.61
CA GLU A 186 -9.61 -1.47 14.63
C GLU A 186 -9.06 -1.73 13.22
N LEU A 187 -7.75 -1.82 13.10
CA LEU A 187 -7.11 -2.17 11.84
C LEU A 187 -7.49 -3.59 11.40
N ARG A 188 -8.29 -3.73 10.34
CA ARG A 188 -8.59 -5.02 9.71
C ARG A 188 -7.41 -5.52 8.87
N GLY A 189 -6.64 -4.62 8.31
CA GLY A 189 -5.51 -4.88 7.43
C GLY A 189 -5.17 -3.66 6.59
N ALA A 190 -4.49 -3.89 5.48
CA ALA A 190 -4.18 -2.84 4.52
C ALA A 190 -4.33 -3.33 3.07
N PHE A 191 -4.69 -2.44 2.17
CA PHE A 191 -4.37 -2.59 0.75
C PHE A 191 -2.88 -2.35 0.59
N LYS A 192 -2.22 -3.12 -0.27
CA LYS A 192 -0.82 -2.92 -0.63
C LYS A 192 -0.68 -2.88 -2.14
N VAL A 193 0.06 -1.89 -2.62
CA VAL A 193 0.34 -1.65 -4.02
C VAL A 193 1.84 -1.59 -4.19
N TYR A 194 2.36 -2.35 -5.15
CA TYR A 194 3.73 -2.28 -5.59
C TYR A 194 3.78 -1.80 -7.03
N PHE A 195 4.83 -1.07 -7.34
CA PHE A 195 5.18 -0.75 -8.72
C PHE A 195 6.65 -1.03 -8.94
N GLN A 196 6.94 -1.72 -10.03
CA GLN A 196 8.29 -1.95 -10.53
C GLN A 196 8.33 -1.55 -12.00
N SER A 197 9.23 -0.64 -12.34
CA SER A 197 9.46 -0.26 -13.72
C SER A 197 10.07 -1.45 -14.49
N SER A 198 9.55 -1.72 -15.67
CA SER A 198 10.10 -2.75 -16.58
C SER A 198 11.53 -2.47 -17.06
N ASN A 199 12.08 -1.29 -16.74
CA ASN A 199 13.43 -0.88 -17.14
C ASN A 199 14.50 -1.12 -16.05
N ALA A 200 14.19 -1.84 -14.97
CA ALA A 200 15.14 -2.23 -13.93
C ALA A 200 15.74 -3.62 -14.22
N GLN A 201 16.46 -3.74 -15.32
CA GLN A 201 17.39 -4.84 -15.63
C GLN A 201 18.73 -4.27 -16.06
#